data_2450ffa42041476cbadcc90709eaeec9
#
_entry.id   2450ffa42041476cbadcc90709eaeec9
#
_cell.length_a   1.000
_cell.length_b   1.000
_cell.length_c   1.000
_cell.angle_alpha   90.00
_cell.angle_beta   90.00
_cell.angle_gamma   90.00
#
_symmetry.space_group_name_H-M   'P 1'
#
loop_
_entity.id
_entity.type
_entity.pdbx_description
1 polymer ?
#
loop_
_entity_poly.entity_id
_entity_poly.type
_entity_poly.pdbx_seq_one_letter_code
_entity_poly.pdbx_strand_id
1 'polypeptide(L)'
;MGLLMPEAILSFQSVQHRHAVSAPRLTRPWGKRPGPGIVGLSVNLYQGAVLGLVGPNGAGKTTLLRMMAGVLPVQQGRVEARFEGDEWSEVRDLREWVGHMPEQVRWQGRSSVAEALTQLGDMRGTSAKRIERLLSLVGLSTRRDDPLDNLSQGMRQRLSIAAALLGSPKVLLLDEPFNGLDPVASQAFARLIRKLATKGVSVVVSSHMVAQLEGLIDRVALIHRGQLLDEGPLADVEQRLGLNGRYAVSGEGEVVPTALADPEDIVSFESDDSGWTLTVRAHHDALLQRALKANVVLKSWAPVRPNLVEWLCAATGMSAEDVSLEVVSSAMLPMQAAGVGEDE
;
A
#
# COMPACT_ATOMS: atom_id res chain seq x y z
N MET A 1 7.52 -20.35 -22.16
CA MET A 1 8.56 -19.94 -21.21
C MET A 1 7.84 -19.79 -19.88
N GLY A 2 7.92 -20.82 -19.00
CA GLY A 2 7.20 -20.83 -17.72
C GLY A 2 7.66 -19.66 -16.87
N LEU A 3 6.71 -18.83 -16.44
CA LEU A 3 6.94 -17.84 -15.39
C LEU A 3 7.38 -18.60 -14.13
N LEU A 4 8.68 -18.56 -13.83
CA LEU A 4 9.18 -18.98 -12.52
C LEU A 4 8.41 -18.15 -11.48
N MET A 5 7.67 -18.83 -10.60
CA MET A 5 7.02 -18.15 -9.47
C MET A 5 8.12 -17.39 -8.69
N PRO A 6 7.88 -16.10 -8.36
CA PRO A 6 8.88 -15.35 -7.61
C PRO A 6 9.14 -16.05 -6.27
N GLU A 7 10.42 -16.10 -5.92
CA GLU A 7 10.89 -16.80 -4.74
C GLU A 7 10.71 -15.94 -3.49
N ALA A 8 10.15 -16.51 -2.42
CA ALA A 8 10.01 -15.79 -1.16
C ALA A 8 11.39 -15.59 -0.53
N ILE A 9 11.71 -14.35 -0.12
CA ILE A 9 13.02 -13.98 0.44
C ILE A 9 12.96 -13.52 1.89
N LEU A 10 11.78 -13.16 2.38
CA LEU A 10 11.54 -12.72 3.75
C LEU A 10 10.16 -13.20 4.20
N SER A 11 10.09 -13.83 5.36
CA SER A 11 8.88 -14.41 5.94
C SER A 11 8.66 -13.88 7.35
N PHE A 12 7.49 -13.33 7.59
CA PHE A 12 6.99 -12.99 8.92
C PHE A 12 5.97 -14.06 9.31
N GLN A 13 6.16 -14.72 10.45
CA GLN A 13 5.33 -15.84 10.87
C GLN A 13 4.70 -15.53 12.23
N SER A 14 3.37 -15.39 12.25
CA SER A 14 2.56 -15.11 13.43
C SER A 14 3.11 -13.95 14.27
N VAL A 15 3.60 -12.89 13.58
CA VAL A 15 4.24 -11.76 14.24
C VAL A 15 3.23 -10.91 14.97
N GLN A 16 3.64 -10.38 16.12
CA GLN A 16 2.84 -9.51 16.96
C GLN A 16 3.65 -8.32 17.46
N HIS A 17 3.01 -7.16 17.47
CA HIS A 17 3.45 -5.97 18.18
C HIS A 17 2.23 -5.19 18.65
N ARG A 18 2.12 -4.93 19.95
CA ARG A 18 1.11 -4.07 20.53
C ARG A 18 1.73 -2.87 21.22
N HIS A 19 1.22 -1.69 20.89
CA HIS A 19 1.63 -0.46 21.56
C HIS A 19 1.18 -0.49 23.03
N ALA A 20 2.01 0.05 23.92
CA ALA A 20 1.65 0.22 25.32
C ALA A 20 0.80 1.50 25.47
N VAL A 21 -0.42 1.35 25.95
CA VAL A 21 -1.33 2.48 26.20
C VAL A 21 -1.43 2.72 27.70
N SER A 22 -1.39 3.98 28.13
CA SER A 22 -1.55 4.35 29.52
C SER A 22 -2.90 3.86 30.05
N ALA A 23 -2.87 3.17 31.16
CA ALA A 23 -4.05 2.65 31.86
C ALA A 23 -3.86 2.82 33.36
N PRO A 24 -3.88 4.06 33.87
CA PRO A 24 -3.67 4.35 35.28
C PRO A 24 -4.79 3.72 36.13
N ARG A 25 -4.40 3.10 37.26
CA ARG A 25 -5.31 2.63 38.28
C ARG A 25 -4.87 3.24 39.61
N LEU A 26 -5.79 3.40 40.59
CA LEU A 26 -5.50 3.94 41.92
C LEU A 26 -4.29 3.25 42.56
N THR A 27 -4.15 1.92 42.37
CA THR A 27 -3.04 1.11 42.91
C THR A 27 -1.80 1.10 41.99
N ARG A 28 -1.89 1.56 40.76
CA ARG A 28 -0.81 1.59 39.75
C ARG A 28 -0.99 2.83 38.84
N PRO A 29 -0.60 4.03 39.28
CA PRO A 29 -0.79 5.25 38.50
C PRO A 29 -0.04 5.25 37.17
N TRP A 30 1.02 4.45 37.01
CA TRP A 30 1.78 4.22 35.75
C TRP A 30 1.35 2.95 35.00
N GLY A 31 0.17 2.42 35.28
CA GLY A 31 -0.29 1.19 34.65
C GLY A 31 -0.36 1.35 33.12
N LYS A 32 0.12 0.35 32.40
CA LYS A 32 0.00 0.24 30.94
C LYS A 32 -0.81 -0.99 30.58
N ARG A 33 -1.57 -0.90 29.49
CA ARG A 33 -2.27 -2.05 28.91
C ARG A 33 -1.88 -2.21 27.44
N PRO A 34 -1.99 -3.42 26.86
CA PRO A 34 -1.84 -3.60 25.43
C PRO A 34 -2.88 -2.75 24.68
N GLY A 35 -2.39 -1.93 23.76
CA GLY A 35 -3.19 -1.11 22.86
C GLY A 35 -3.31 -1.72 21.47
N PRO A 36 -3.66 -0.93 20.47
CA PRO A 36 -3.71 -1.36 19.07
C PRO A 36 -2.33 -1.78 18.57
N GLY A 37 -2.28 -2.51 17.48
CA GLY A 37 -1.05 -2.99 16.87
C GLY A 37 -1.31 -4.13 15.90
N ILE A 38 -0.31 -4.97 15.68
CA ILE A 38 -0.39 -6.19 14.84
C ILE A 38 -0.54 -7.40 15.74
N VAL A 39 -1.39 -8.35 15.35
CA VAL A 39 -1.71 -9.56 16.13
C VAL A 39 -1.67 -10.79 15.25
N GLY A 40 -0.64 -11.64 15.43
CA GLY A 40 -0.56 -12.96 14.80
C GLY A 40 -0.51 -12.93 13.27
N LEU A 41 0.06 -11.87 12.69
CA LEU A 41 0.10 -11.69 11.23
C LEU A 41 1.22 -12.52 10.60
N SER A 42 0.91 -13.22 9.50
CA SER A 42 1.89 -13.93 8.68
C SER A 42 1.86 -13.40 7.26
N VAL A 43 3.03 -13.04 6.71
CA VAL A 43 3.15 -12.54 5.34
C VAL A 43 4.54 -12.85 4.78
N ASN A 44 4.59 -13.14 3.48
CA ASN A 44 5.83 -13.39 2.75
C ASN A 44 6.13 -12.29 1.74
N LEU A 45 7.40 -11.91 1.63
CA LEU A 45 7.88 -11.02 0.59
C LEU A 45 8.66 -11.82 -0.45
N TYR A 46 8.38 -11.54 -1.71
CA TYR A 46 8.93 -12.27 -2.85
C TYR A 46 9.92 -11.39 -3.61
N GLN A 47 11.01 -11.99 -4.10
CA GLN A 47 12.06 -11.27 -4.80
C GLN A 47 11.53 -10.54 -6.04
N GLY A 48 11.79 -9.24 -6.11
CA GLY A 48 11.39 -8.41 -7.24
C GLY A 48 9.89 -8.23 -7.41
N ALA A 49 9.08 -8.64 -6.42
CA ALA A 49 7.64 -8.43 -6.40
C ALA A 49 7.25 -7.17 -5.63
N VAL A 50 6.11 -6.59 -5.99
CA VAL A 50 5.49 -5.47 -5.28
C VAL A 50 4.28 -5.97 -4.51
N LEU A 51 4.34 -5.89 -3.17
CA LEU A 51 3.23 -6.20 -2.28
C LEU A 51 2.49 -4.91 -1.90
N GLY A 52 1.19 -4.85 -2.20
CA GLY A 52 0.30 -3.80 -1.71
C GLY A 52 -0.22 -4.14 -0.33
N LEU A 53 0.02 -3.26 0.63
CA LEU A 53 -0.47 -3.36 2.00
C LEU A 53 -1.72 -2.47 2.13
N VAL A 54 -2.89 -3.08 2.04
CA VAL A 54 -4.17 -2.38 1.90
C VAL A 54 -4.98 -2.47 3.18
N GLY A 55 -5.61 -1.37 3.57
CA GLY A 55 -6.48 -1.31 4.73
C GLY A 55 -6.79 0.13 5.15
N PRO A 56 -7.81 0.35 6.00
CA PRO A 56 -8.18 1.68 6.46
C PRO A 56 -7.09 2.31 7.34
N ASN A 57 -7.24 3.59 7.65
CA ASN A 57 -6.39 4.25 8.64
C ASN A 57 -6.54 3.55 9.99
N GLY A 58 -5.45 3.40 10.73
CA GLY A 58 -5.45 2.65 11.98
C GLY A 58 -5.48 1.12 11.86
N ALA A 59 -5.56 0.54 10.65
CA ALA A 59 -5.55 -0.91 10.45
C ALA A 59 -4.25 -1.61 10.90
N GLY A 60 -3.15 -0.86 11.09
CA GLY A 60 -1.86 -1.39 11.50
C GLY A 60 -0.79 -1.40 10.41
N LYS A 61 -1.06 -0.86 9.21
CA LYS A 61 -0.12 -0.83 8.08
C LYS A 61 1.24 -0.24 8.46
N THR A 62 1.26 1.00 8.98
CA THR A 62 2.48 1.67 9.45
C THR A 62 3.19 0.90 10.57
N THR A 63 2.44 0.28 11.49
CA THR A 63 3.01 -0.56 12.55
C THR A 63 3.74 -1.76 11.94
N LEU A 64 3.11 -2.45 10.98
CA LEU A 64 3.73 -3.58 10.29
C LEU A 64 4.98 -3.14 9.50
N LEU A 65 4.90 -2.03 8.76
CA LEU A 65 6.06 -1.49 8.03
C LEU A 65 7.21 -1.14 8.98
N ARG A 66 6.93 -0.55 10.14
CA ARG A 66 7.95 -0.26 11.15
C ARG A 66 8.55 -1.52 11.78
N MET A 67 7.76 -2.58 11.95
CA MET A 67 8.28 -3.90 12.37
C MET A 67 9.19 -4.48 11.28
N MET A 68 8.76 -4.44 10.01
CA MET A 68 9.55 -4.89 8.86
C MET A 68 10.85 -4.07 8.70
N ALA A 69 10.83 -2.79 9.05
CA ALA A 69 12.01 -1.91 9.02
C ALA A 69 12.95 -2.11 10.22
N GLY A 70 12.61 -2.98 11.18
CA GLY A 70 13.37 -3.14 12.43
C GLY A 70 13.31 -1.92 13.36
N VAL A 71 12.34 -1.01 13.16
CA VAL A 71 12.09 0.16 14.02
C VAL A 71 11.28 -0.23 15.25
N LEU A 72 10.31 -1.13 15.08
CA LEU A 72 9.53 -1.70 16.17
C LEU A 72 9.91 -3.19 16.37
N PRO A 73 10.05 -3.65 17.62
CA PRO A 73 10.41 -5.03 17.88
C PRO A 73 9.25 -5.98 17.56
N VAL A 74 9.57 -7.16 17.04
CA VAL A 74 8.64 -8.30 17.00
C VAL A 74 8.55 -8.85 18.42
N GLN A 75 7.38 -8.65 19.06
CA GLN A 75 7.16 -9.10 20.47
C GLN A 75 6.87 -10.60 20.56
N GLN A 76 6.21 -11.15 19.52
CA GLN A 76 5.93 -12.58 19.38
C GLN A 76 6.01 -12.97 17.91
N GLY A 77 6.16 -14.26 17.62
CA GLY A 77 6.37 -14.80 16.29
C GLY A 77 7.85 -14.80 15.90
N ARG A 78 8.14 -15.09 14.64
CA ARG A 78 9.51 -15.13 14.12
C ARG A 78 9.59 -14.45 12.75
N VAL A 79 10.81 -14.04 12.40
CA VAL A 79 11.15 -13.48 11.09
C VAL A 79 12.30 -14.31 10.52
N GLU A 80 12.09 -14.84 9.34
CA GLU A 80 13.07 -15.63 8.62
C GLU A 80 13.38 -14.99 7.27
N ALA A 81 14.62 -15.00 6.86
CA ALA A 81 15.06 -14.47 5.57
C ALA A 81 16.06 -15.40 4.89
N ARG A 82 16.16 -15.28 3.57
CA ARG A 82 17.21 -15.89 2.76
C ARG A 82 17.79 -14.86 1.78
N PHE A 83 18.40 -13.84 2.34
CA PHE A 83 19.04 -12.78 1.57
C PHE A 83 20.41 -13.19 1.03
N GLU A 84 21.07 -14.13 1.68
CA GLU A 84 22.41 -14.62 1.37
C GLU A 84 22.38 -16.15 1.25
N GLY A 85 22.04 -16.64 0.08
CA GLY A 85 21.97 -18.08 -0.20
C GLY A 85 20.55 -18.62 -0.25
N ASP A 86 20.41 -19.96 -0.31
CA ASP A 86 19.12 -20.64 -0.52
C ASP A 86 18.46 -21.09 0.78
N GLU A 87 19.16 -21.01 1.92
CA GLU A 87 18.66 -21.46 3.20
C GLU A 87 17.97 -20.31 3.99
N TRP A 88 16.85 -20.66 4.64
CA TRP A 88 16.16 -19.76 5.56
C TRP A 88 16.91 -19.65 6.87
N SER A 89 17.12 -18.44 7.34
CA SER A 89 17.70 -18.16 8.66
C SER A 89 16.85 -17.16 9.43
N GLU A 90 16.77 -17.35 10.76
CA GLU A 90 16.12 -16.39 11.64
C GLU A 90 16.89 -15.07 11.64
N VAL A 91 16.19 -13.96 11.40
CA VAL A 91 16.79 -12.62 11.35
C VAL A 91 16.24 -11.78 12.50
N ARG A 92 17.16 -11.25 13.32
CA ARG A 92 16.82 -10.36 14.45
C ARG A 92 16.94 -8.87 14.08
N ASP A 93 17.79 -8.55 13.12
CA ASP A 93 17.99 -7.17 12.65
C ASP A 93 17.82 -7.09 11.13
N LEU A 94 16.77 -6.43 10.70
CA LEU A 94 16.44 -6.24 9.29
C LEU A 94 17.02 -4.94 8.70
N ARG A 95 17.57 -4.04 9.52
CA ARG A 95 17.96 -2.69 9.12
C ARG A 95 19.04 -2.63 8.04
N GLU A 96 19.85 -3.67 7.92
CA GLU A 96 20.86 -3.79 6.87
C GLU A 96 20.23 -4.07 5.50
N TRP A 97 19.16 -4.85 5.48
CA TRP A 97 18.52 -5.36 4.25
C TRP A 97 17.35 -4.51 3.77
N VAL A 98 16.86 -3.61 4.63
CA VAL A 98 15.60 -2.90 4.43
C VAL A 98 15.85 -1.40 4.30
N GLY A 99 15.31 -0.81 3.22
CA GLY A 99 15.13 0.63 3.09
C GLY A 99 13.70 1.00 3.46
N HIS A 100 13.51 2.06 4.24
CA HIS A 100 12.19 2.50 4.68
C HIS A 100 11.97 3.97 4.36
N MET A 101 10.87 4.25 3.70
CA MET A 101 10.33 5.58 3.48
C MET A 101 9.06 5.70 4.34
N PRO A 102 9.10 6.39 5.49
CA PRO A 102 7.91 6.64 6.30
C PRO A 102 6.97 7.65 5.63
N GLU A 103 5.69 7.64 6.00
CA GLU A 103 4.65 8.51 5.44
C GLU A 103 5.02 10.00 5.51
N GLN A 104 5.60 10.43 6.64
CA GLN A 104 6.00 11.82 6.85
C GLN A 104 7.52 11.94 6.89
N VAL A 105 8.09 12.43 5.80
CA VAL A 105 9.49 12.84 5.75
C VAL A 105 9.56 14.34 5.52
N ARG A 106 10.15 15.06 6.47
CA ARG A 106 10.34 16.51 6.36
C ARG A 106 11.71 16.82 5.79
N TRP A 107 11.76 17.11 4.49
CA TRP A 107 12.93 17.68 3.85
C TRP A 107 12.83 19.20 3.94
N GLN A 108 13.60 19.80 4.84
CA GLN A 108 13.56 21.23 5.14
C GLN A 108 14.98 21.76 5.37
N GLY A 109 15.14 23.07 5.15
CA GLY A 109 16.38 23.77 5.39
C GLY A 109 17.11 24.18 4.12
N ARG A 110 18.24 24.85 4.32
CA ARG A 110 19.06 25.44 3.25
C ARG A 110 20.08 24.47 2.65
N SER A 111 20.28 23.32 3.26
CA SER A 111 21.15 22.28 2.70
C SER A 111 20.65 21.88 1.32
N SER A 112 21.56 21.61 0.42
CA SER A 112 21.22 21.12 -0.91
C SER A 112 20.73 19.65 -0.88
N VAL A 113 20.04 19.24 -1.91
CA VAL A 113 19.61 17.84 -2.11
C VAL A 113 20.79 16.87 -2.02
N ALA A 114 21.93 17.23 -2.66
CA ALA A 114 23.11 16.39 -2.66
C ALA A 114 23.77 16.31 -1.28
N GLU A 115 23.88 17.45 -0.57
CA GLU A 115 24.43 17.48 0.79
C GLU A 115 23.60 16.64 1.76
N ALA A 116 22.28 16.81 1.75
CA ALA A 116 21.39 16.04 2.62
C ALA A 116 21.50 14.54 2.37
N LEU A 117 21.54 14.12 1.10
CA LEU A 117 21.67 12.71 0.76
C LEU A 117 23.07 12.18 1.09
N THR A 118 24.12 13.00 0.98
CA THR A 118 25.49 12.66 1.36
C THR A 118 25.60 12.44 2.88
N GLN A 119 25.05 13.34 3.69
CA GLN A 119 25.06 13.19 5.15
C GLN A 119 24.41 11.88 5.60
N LEU A 120 23.27 11.52 5.01
CA LEU A 120 22.62 10.23 5.28
C LEU A 120 23.41 9.05 4.72
N GLY A 121 24.08 9.24 3.57
CA GLY A 121 24.90 8.24 2.92
C GLY A 121 26.15 7.89 3.73
N ASP A 122 26.79 8.88 4.33
CA ASP A 122 27.97 8.69 5.19
C ASP A 122 27.65 7.81 6.40
N MET A 123 26.48 7.99 6.99
CA MET A 123 25.99 7.15 8.10
C MET A 123 25.79 5.66 7.69
N ARG A 124 25.68 5.40 6.39
CA ARG A 124 25.49 4.06 5.80
C ARG A 124 26.68 3.57 4.99
N GLY A 125 27.82 4.27 5.05
CA GLY A 125 29.00 3.94 4.27
C GLY A 125 28.78 4.00 2.75
N THR A 126 27.87 4.86 2.29
CA THR A 126 27.50 4.96 0.87
C THR A 126 28.45 5.87 0.12
N SER A 127 29.06 5.37 -0.96
CA SER A 127 30.02 6.17 -1.75
C SER A 127 29.34 7.32 -2.51
N ALA A 128 30.08 8.43 -2.74
CA ALA A 128 29.62 9.56 -3.53
C ALA A 128 29.11 9.16 -4.92
N LYS A 129 29.80 8.19 -5.58
CA LYS A 129 29.38 7.64 -6.87
C LYS A 129 27.98 6.98 -6.80
N ARG A 130 27.66 6.35 -5.69
CA ARG A 130 26.32 5.75 -5.46
C ARG A 130 25.27 6.85 -5.28
N ILE A 131 25.59 7.89 -4.53
CA ILE A 131 24.68 9.04 -4.32
C ILE A 131 24.31 9.67 -5.66
N GLU A 132 25.27 9.94 -6.53
CA GLU A 132 25.01 10.46 -7.88
C GLU A 132 24.10 9.53 -8.71
N ARG A 133 24.32 8.23 -8.62
CA ARG A 133 23.44 7.25 -9.31
C ARG A 133 22.04 7.26 -8.74
N LEU A 134 21.87 7.43 -7.43
CA LEU A 134 20.54 7.52 -6.80
C LEU A 134 19.82 8.79 -7.22
N LEU A 135 20.50 9.95 -7.22
CA LEU A 135 19.93 11.21 -7.72
C LEU A 135 19.48 11.09 -9.19
N SER A 136 20.29 10.44 -10.01
CA SER A 136 19.92 10.15 -11.41
C SER A 136 18.72 9.20 -11.50
N LEU A 137 18.69 8.15 -10.69
CA LEU A 137 17.61 7.15 -10.68
C LEU A 137 16.25 7.78 -10.36
N VAL A 138 16.21 8.70 -9.37
CA VAL A 138 15.00 9.39 -8.95
C VAL A 138 14.71 10.67 -9.73
N GLY A 139 15.56 11.02 -10.73
CA GLY A 139 15.38 12.19 -11.59
C GLY A 139 15.59 13.53 -10.88
N LEU A 140 16.54 13.58 -9.93
CA LEU A 140 16.92 14.80 -9.19
C LEU A 140 18.32 15.30 -9.51
N SER A 141 19.01 14.77 -10.51
CA SER A 141 20.39 15.19 -10.87
C SER A 141 20.50 16.69 -11.19
N THR A 142 19.51 17.25 -11.91
CA THR A 142 19.47 18.66 -12.28
C THR A 142 19.07 19.58 -11.13
N ARG A 143 18.64 19.02 -10.01
CA ARG A 143 18.20 19.71 -8.80
C ARG A 143 19.09 19.42 -7.59
N ARG A 144 20.25 18.81 -7.86
CA ARG A 144 21.19 18.37 -6.81
C ARG A 144 21.66 19.48 -5.88
N ASP A 145 21.80 20.69 -6.41
CA ASP A 145 22.29 21.86 -5.69
C ASP A 145 21.15 22.77 -5.18
N ASP A 146 19.87 22.41 -5.46
CA ASP A 146 18.72 23.14 -4.97
C ASP A 146 18.57 22.97 -3.45
N PRO A 147 18.20 24.01 -2.72
CA PRO A 147 17.85 23.93 -1.30
C PRO A 147 16.63 23.01 -1.09
N LEU A 148 16.60 22.26 0.02
CA LEU A 148 15.49 21.37 0.36
C LEU A 148 14.15 22.09 0.45
N ASP A 149 14.14 23.37 0.88
CA ASP A 149 12.92 24.17 0.97
C ASP A 149 12.25 24.43 -0.38
N ASN A 150 13.03 24.42 -1.47
CA ASN A 150 12.54 24.67 -2.83
C ASN A 150 11.97 23.44 -3.53
N LEU A 151 11.97 22.27 -2.86
CA LEU A 151 11.47 21.03 -3.45
C LEU A 151 9.95 20.99 -3.43
N SER A 152 9.35 20.59 -4.57
CA SER A 152 7.94 20.19 -4.62
C SER A 152 7.69 18.91 -3.80
N GLN A 153 6.44 18.64 -3.45
CA GLN A 153 6.06 17.41 -2.72
C GLN A 153 6.55 16.14 -3.46
N GLY A 154 6.36 16.06 -4.77
CA GLY A 154 6.82 14.92 -5.56
C GLY A 154 8.36 14.81 -5.61
N MET A 155 9.09 15.93 -5.57
CA MET A 155 10.56 15.91 -5.48
C MET A 155 11.01 15.42 -4.10
N ARG A 156 10.34 15.84 -3.02
CA ARG A 156 10.61 15.37 -1.66
C ARG A 156 10.38 13.86 -1.52
N GLN A 157 9.32 13.34 -2.09
CA GLN A 157 9.07 11.89 -2.09
C GLN A 157 10.12 11.12 -2.89
N ARG A 158 10.54 11.63 -4.05
CA ARG A 158 11.63 11.02 -4.83
C ARG A 158 12.96 11.05 -4.07
N LEU A 159 13.26 12.13 -3.33
CA LEU A 159 14.42 12.20 -2.46
C LEU A 159 14.32 11.19 -1.31
N SER A 160 13.12 10.99 -0.74
CA SER A 160 12.90 9.98 0.31
C SER A 160 13.15 8.55 -0.18
N ILE A 161 12.78 8.23 -1.43
CA ILE A 161 13.18 6.93 -2.04
C ILE A 161 14.69 6.85 -2.20
N ALA A 162 15.36 7.91 -2.67
CA ALA A 162 16.81 7.91 -2.80
C ALA A 162 17.49 7.63 -1.45
N ALA A 163 17.01 8.27 -0.38
CA ALA A 163 17.48 8.05 0.99
C ALA A 163 17.24 6.59 1.45
N ALA A 164 16.05 6.03 1.19
CA ALA A 164 15.74 4.65 1.53
C ALA A 164 16.61 3.63 0.76
N LEU A 165 17.15 4.01 -0.40
CA LEU A 165 18.00 3.15 -1.25
C LEU A 165 19.50 3.27 -0.95
N LEU A 166 19.93 4.10 0.00
CA LEU A 166 21.37 4.36 0.28
C LEU A 166 22.14 3.06 0.58
N GLY A 167 21.67 2.21 1.46
CA GLY A 167 22.32 0.97 1.86
C GLY A 167 22.22 -0.18 0.85
N SER A 168 21.71 0.03 -0.37
CA SER A 168 21.46 -1.05 -1.34
C SER A 168 20.51 -2.14 -0.82
N PRO A 169 19.36 -1.78 -0.27
CA PRO A 169 18.47 -2.73 0.39
C PRO A 169 17.94 -3.80 -0.57
N LYS A 170 17.63 -4.97 -0.05
CA LYS A 170 16.90 -6.05 -0.74
C LYS A 170 15.40 -5.82 -0.73
N VAL A 171 14.92 -5.12 0.31
CA VAL A 171 13.50 -4.79 0.50
C VAL A 171 13.34 -3.28 0.66
N LEU A 172 12.37 -2.70 -0.03
CA LEU A 172 12.00 -1.30 0.08
C LEU A 172 10.57 -1.18 0.62
N LEU A 173 10.42 -0.50 1.74
CA LEU A 173 9.14 -0.26 2.41
C LEU A 173 8.71 1.19 2.19
N LEU A 174 7.50 1.39 1.66
CA LEU A 174 6.95 2.70 1.31
C LEU A 174 5.62 2.89 2.02
N ASP A 175 5.57 3.82 2.98
CA ASP A 175 4.37 4.10 3.75
C ASP A 175 3.59 5.26 3.11
N GLU A 176 2.39 4.97 2.57
CA GLU A 176 1.49 5.91 1.87
C GLU A 176 2.21 6.82 0.84
N PRO A 177 3.02 6.26 -0.09
CA PRO A 177 3.94 7.05 -0.90
C PRO A 177 3.26 7.92 -1.97
N PHE A 178 1.99 7.72 -2.24
CA PHE A 178 1.21 8.48 -3.23
C PHE A 178 0.46 9.67 -2.64
N ASN A 179 0.45 9.82 -1.30
CA ASN A 179 -0.25 10.89 -0.64
C ASN A 179 0.30 12.27 -1.04
N GLY A 180 -0.61 13.17 -1.48
CA GLY A 180 -0.26 14.53 -1.89
C GLY A 180 0.44 14.64 -3.25
N LEU A 181 0.48 13.57 -4.04
CA LEU A 181 0.94 13.62 -5.42
C LEU A 181 -0.22 13.87 -6.39
N ASP A 182 0.03 14.68 -7.40
CA ASP A 182 -0.85 14.77 -8.56
C ASP A 182 -0.80 13.47 -9.40
N PRO A 183 -1.78 13.25 -10.31
CA PRO A 183 -1.83 12.02 -11.11
C PRO A 183 -0.58 11.76 -11.95
N VAL A 184 0.07 12.80 -12.48
CA VAL A 184 1.26 12.68 -13.33
C VAL A 184 2.46 12.25 -12.48
N ALA A 185 2.63 12.89 -11.32
CA ALA A 185 3.67 12.54 -10.36
C ALA A 185 3.47 11.11 -9.82
N SER A 186 2.22 10.73 -9.49
CA SER A 186 1.87 9.38 -9.04
C SER A 186 2.23 8.31 -10.07
N GLN A 187 1.93 8.55 -11.34
CA GLN A 187 2.27 7.63 -12.42
C GLN A 187 3.79 7.49 -12.63
N ALA A 188 4.52 8.62 -12.56
CA ALA A 188 5.99 8.61 -12.66
C ALA A 188 6.62 7.85 -11.48
N PHE A 189 6.04 8.00 -10.29
CA PHE A 189 6.47 7.33 -9.08
C PHE A 189 6.20 5.82 -9.13
N ALA A 190 5.02 5.40 -9.60
CA ALA A 190 4.70 4.00 -9.83
C ALA A 190 5.66 3.33 -10.82
N ARG A 191 6.03 4.02 -11.91
CA ARG A 191 7.05 3.53 -12.87
C ARG A 191 8.43 3.36 -12.21
N LEU A 192 8.81 4.26 -11.31
CA LEU A 192 10.07 4.15 -10.57
C LEU A 192 10.06 2.91 -9.66
N ILE A 193 8.98 2.67 -8.92
CA ILE A 193 8.81 1.48 -8.08
C ILE A 193 8.90 0.20 -8.92
N ARG A 194 8.19 0.14 -10.05
CA ARG A 194 8.28 -1.01 -10.97
C ARG A 194 9.69 -1.23 -11.50
N LYS A 195 10.40 -0.16 -11.86
CA LYS A 195 11.81 -0.24 -12.28
C LYS A 195 12.72 -0.78 -11.19
N LEU A 196 12.46 -0.50 -9.92
CA LEU A 196 13.21 -1.08 -8.80
C LEU A 196 12.89 -2.57 -8.63
N ALA A 197 11.62 -2.93 -8.70
CA ALA A 197 11.18 -4.32 -8.62
C ALA A 197 11.81 -5.19 -9.74
N THR A 198 11.79 -4.72 -10.99
CA THR A 198 12.44 -5.44 -12.11
C THR A 198 13.97 -5.58 -11.96
N LYS A 199 14.58 -4.80 -11.06
CA LYS A 199 16.00 -4.95 -10.68
C LYS A 199 16.22 -5.86 -9.48
N GLY A 200 15.19 -6.58 -9.04
CA GLY A 200 15.26 -7.56 -7.97
C GLY A 200 15.02 -6.99 -6.55
N VAL A 201 14.67 -5.70 -6.41
CA VAL A 201 14.28 -5.14 -5.12
C VAL A 201 12.82 -5.53 -4.83
N SER A 202 12.57 -6.19 -3.71
CA SER A 202 11.21 -6.46 -3.25
C SER A 202 10.62 -5.19 -2.65
N VAL A 203 9.39 -4.83 -3.02
CA VAL A 203 8.79 -3.58 -2.56
C VAL A 203 7.49 -3.85 -1.80
N VAL A 204 7.31 -3.18 -0.67
CA VAL A 204 6.03 -3.13 0.04
C VAL A 204 5.51 -1.70 0.00
N VAL A 205 4.29 -1.53 -0.47
CA VAL A 205 3.64 -0.22 -0.59
C VAL A 205 2.35 -0.23 0.22
N SER A 206 2.25 0.62 1.24
CA SER A 206 0.97 0.79 1.94
C SER A 206 0.08 1.79 1.21
N SER A 207 -1.22 1.52 1.22
CA SER A 207 -2.25 2.48 0.80
C SER A 207 -3.59 2.18 1.47
N HIS A 208 -4.36 3.23 1.68
CA HIS A 208 -5.78 3.14 2.03
C HIS A 208 -6.68 3.23 0.77
N MET A 209 -6.10 3.40 -0.42
CA MET A 209 -6.80 3.47 -1.71
C MET A 209 -6.31 2.38 -2.66
N VAL A 210 -7.11 1.35 -2.89
CA VAL A 210 -6.77 0.23 -3.78
C VAL A 210 -6.45 0.71 -5.20
N ALA A 211 -7.22 1.69 -5.71
CA ALA A 211 -7.05 2.24 -7.05
C ALA A 211 -5.66 2.85 -7.30
N GLN A 212 -5.00 3.39 -6.27
CA GLN A 212 -3.64 3.93 -6.41
C GLN A 212 -2.59 2.85 -6.67
N LEU A 213 -2.89 1.61 -6.32
CA LEU A 213 -1.98 0.46 -6.44
C LEU A 213 -2.22 -0.34 -7.72
N GLU A 214 -3.26 0.00 -8.47
CA GLU A 214 -3.61 -0.68 -9.72
C GLU A 214 -2.45 -0.65 -10.73
N GLY A 215 -2.18 -1.80 -11.36
CA GLY A 215 -1.07 -1.95 -12.29
C GLY A 215 0.32 -1.86 -11.66
N LEU A 216 0.40 -1.53 -10.36
CA LEU A 216 1.66 -1.45 -9.63
C LEU A 216 1.96 -2.73 -8.85
N ILE A 217 0.99 -3.32 -8.16
CA ILE A 217 1.19 -4.46 -7.26
C ILE A 217 1.04 -5.80 -7.98
N ASP A 218 1.82 -6.78 -7.54
CA ASP A 218 1.71 -8.18 -7.95
C ASP A 218 0.86 -8.97 -6.97
N ARG A 219 0.94 -8.62 -5.70
CA ARG A 219 0.26 -9.27 -4.57
C ARG A 219 -0.35 -8.20 -3.66
N VAL A 220 -1.38 -8.58 -2.94
CA VAL A 220 -2.04 -7.73 -1.94
C VAL A 220 -2.11 -8.44 -0.60
N ALA A 221 -1.94 -7.69 0.48
CA ALA A 221 -2.24 -8.09 1.85
C ALA A 221 -3.29 -7.12 2.41
N LEU A 222 -4.49 -7.62 2.66
CA LEU A 222 -5.60 -6.85 3.22
C LEU A 222 -5.54 -6.91 4.74
N ILE A 223 -5.35 -5.74 5.36
CA ILE A 223 -5.21 -5.61 6.81
C ILE A 223 -6.37 -4.83 7.40
N HIS A 224 -6.91 -5.36 8.48
CA HIS A 224 -7.96 -4.72 9.26
C HIS A 224 -7.76 -4.99 10.76
N ARG A 225 -7.83 -3.95 11.59
CA ARG A 225 -7.68 -4.04 13.06
C ARG A 225 -6.46 -4.85 13.54
N GLY A 226 -5.34 -4.72 12.82
CA GLY A 226 -4.08 -5.39 13.15
C GLY A 226 -4.00 -6.86 12.73
N GLN A 227 -4.97 -7.35 11.99
CA GLN A 227 -5.03 -8.72 11.48
C GLN A 227 -4.95 -8.73 9.95
N LEU A 228 -4.37 -9.77 9.41
CA LEU A 228 -4.40 -10.08 7.98
C LEU A 228 -5.71 -10.79 7.67
N LEU A 229 -6.54 -10.21 6.81
CA LEU A 229 -7.79 -10.80 6.37
C LEU A 229 -7.60 -11.74 5.19
N ASP A 230 -6.82 -11.33 4.20
CA ASP A 230 -6.46 -12.13 3.03
C ASP A 230 -5.10 -11.68 2.45
N GLU A 231 -4.40 -12.59 1.78
CA GLU A 231 -3.11 -12.32 1.12
C GLU A 231 -2.96 -13.22 -0.11
N GLY A 232 -2.39 -12.67 -1.16
CA GLY A 232 -2.08 -13.43 -2.37
C GLY A 232 -1.87 -12.56 -3.60
N PRO A 233 -1.69 -13.18 -4.77
CA PRO A 233 -1.80 -12.49 -6.04
C PRO A 233 -3.11 -11.72 -6.11
N LEU A 234 -3.06 -10.48 -6.64
CA LEU A 234 -4.23 -9.58 -6.64
C LEU A 234 -5.48 -10.24 -7.23
N ALA A 235 -5.33 -10.90 -8.39
CA ALA A 235 -6.44 -11.55 -9.07
C ALA A 235 -7.05 -12.71 -8.25
N ASP A 236 -6.22 -13.47 -7.51
CA ASP A 236 -6.68 -14.59 -6.70
C ASP A 236 -7.46 -14.10 -5.47
N VAL A 237 -7.01 -13.01 -4.84
CA VAL A 237 -7.73 -12.39 -3.71
C VAL A 237 -9.06 -11.81 -4.20
N GLU A 238 -9.08 -11.07 -5.31
CA GLU A 238 -10.33 -10.58 -5.92
C GLU A 238 -11.31 -11.72 -6.22
N GLN A 239 -10.80 -12.84 -6.72
CA GLN A 239 -11.64 -14.02 -7.00
C GLN A 239 -12.21 -14.65 -5.72
N ARG A 240 -11.38 -14.86 -4.69
CA ARG A 240 -11.84 -15.42 -3.40
C ARG A 240 -12.89 -14.56 -2.73
N LEU A 241 -12.75 -13.24 -2.84
CA LEU A 241 -13.67 -12.25 -2.27
C LEU A 241 -14.89 -11.99 -3.18
N GLY A 242 -15.00 -12.64 -4.36
CA GLY A 242 -16.10 -12.43 -5.31
C GLY A 242 -16.14 -11.00 -5.87
N LEU A 243 -14.98 -10.36 -5.99
CA LEU A 243 -14.85 -8.97 -6.43
C LEU A 243 -14.36 -8.82 -7.87
N ASN A 244 -13.99 -9.93 -8.51
CA ASN A 244 -13.51 -9.96 -9.89
C ASN A 244 -14.64 -9.84 -10.92
N GLY A 245 -14.27 -9.52 -12.17
CA GLY A 245 -15.19 -9.55 -13.31
C GLY A 245 -16.30 -8.51 -13.29
N ARG A 246 -16.08 -7.35 -12.64
CA ARG A 246 -17.04 -6.25 -12.60
C ARG A 246 -16.81 -5.27 -13.74
N TYR A 247 -17.92 -4.81 -14.33
CA TYR A 247 -17.91 -3.81 -15.41
C TYR A 247 -18.94 -2.72 -15.14
N ALA A 248 -18.55 -1.47 -15.35
CA ALA A 248 -19.48 -0.37 -15.47
C ALA A 248 -19.85 -0.22 -16.95
N VAL A 249 -21.13 -0.21 -17.20
CA VAL A 249 -21.71 0.00 -18.51
C VAL A 249 -22.62 1.20 -18.44
N SER A 250 -22.43 2.17 -19.34
CA SER A 250 -23.32 3.32 -19.41
C SER A 250 -23.99 3.44 -20.78
N GLY A 251 -25.17 4.05 -20.78
CA GLY A 251 -25.94 4.28 -21.99
C GLY A 251 -26.88 5.46 -21.88
N GLU A 252 -27.61 5.73 -22.97
CA GLU A 252 -28.64 6.78 -23.03
C GLU A 252 -30.06 6.15 -22.97
N GLY A 253 -31.03 6.99 -22.61
CA GLY A 253 -32.44 6.60 -22.55
C GLY A 253 -32.81 5.80 -21.31
N GLU A 254 -34.04 5.34 -21.28
CA GLU A 254 -34.52 4.50 -20.18
C GLU A 254 -34.13 3.04 -20.43
N VAL A 255 -33.63 2.38 -19.39
CA VAL A 255 -33.31 0.97 -19.40
C VAL A 255 -33.76 0.29 -18.11
N VAL A 256 -34.29 -0.90 -18.24
CA VAL A 256 -34.54 -1.76 -17.07
C VAL A 256 -33.28 -2.60 -16.84
N PRO A 257 -32.59 -2.48 -15.69
CA PRO A 257 -31.31 -3.17 -15.46
C PRO A 257 -31.36 -4.68 -15.69
N THR A 258 -32.50 -5.31 -15.35
CA THR A 258 -32.73 -6.75 -15.53
C THR A 258 -32.83 -7.19 -17.01
N ALA A 259 -32.99 -6.25 -17.93
CA ALA A 259 -32.90 -6.56 -19.36
C ALA A 259 -31.44 -6.79 -19.80
N LEU A 260 -30.49 -6.19 -19.09
CA LEU A 260 -29.04 -6.26 -19.38
C LEU A 260 -28.31 -7.36 -18.61
N ALA A 261 -28.71 -7.62 -17.35
CA ALA A 261 -28.06 -8.60 -16.48
C ALA A 261 -29.08 -9.31 -15.58
N ASP A 262 -28.72 -10.46 -15.06
CA ASP A 262 -29.53 -11.14 -14.07
C ASP A 262 -29.49 -10.37 -12.73
N PRO A 263 -30.57 -10.38 -11.93
CA PRO A 263 -30.62 -9.59 -10.69
C PRO A 263 -29.46 -9.86 -9.73
N GLU A 264 -28.97 -11.09 -9.68
CA GLU A 264 -27.85 -11.51 -8.83
C GLU A 264 -26.47 -10.99 -9.32
N ASP A 265 -26.38 -10.64 -10.59
CA ASP A 265 -25.18 -10.07 -11.19
C ASP A 265 -25.15 -8.54 -11.12
N ILE A 266 -26.28 -7.89 -10.80
CA ILE A 266 -26.35 -6.43 -10.68
C ILE A 266 -25.72 -5.99 -9.36
N VAL A 267 -24.66 -5.18 -9.45
CA VAL A 267 -23.97 -4.62 -8.28
C VAL A 267 -24.58 -3.26 -7.89
N SER A 268 -24.77 -2.38 -8.89
CA SER A 268 -25.42 -1.08 -8.69
C SER A 268 -26.05 -0.60 -9.99
N PHE A 269 -27.07 0.25 -9.87
CA PHE A 269 -27.69 0.94 -11.00
C PHE A 269 -27.98 2.39 -10.60
N GLU A 270 -27.55 3.31 -11.41
CA GLU A 270 -27.79 4.74 -11.28
C GLU A 270 -28.34 5.28 -12.59
N SER A 271 -29.36 6.15 -12.54
CA SER A 271 -29.89 6.84 -13.71
C SER A 271 -30.22 8.27 -13.38
N ASP A 272 -29.95 9.17 -14.32
CA ASP A 272 -30.27 10.59 -14.28
C ASP A 272 -30.75 11.08 -15.67
N ASP A 273 -30.98 12.38 -15.81
CA ASP A 273 -31.44 13.00 -17.06
C ASP A 273 -30.42 12.86 -18.22
N SER A 274 -29.16 12.51 -17.94
CA SER A 274 -28.07 12.36 -18.93
C SER A 274 -27.91 10.92 -19.43
N GLY A 275 -28.50 9.95 -18.71
CA GLY A 275 -28.42 8.53 -19.05
C GLY A 275 -28.41 7.64 -17.82
N TRP A 276 -27.82 6.45 -17.97
CA TRP A 276 -27.74 5.45 -16.90
C TRP A 276 -26.34 4.83 -16.85
N THR A 277 -25.99 4.34 -15.66
CA THR A 277 -24.79 3.54 -15.39
C THR A 277 -25.17 2.31 -14.60
N LEU A 278 -24.80 1.14 -15.12
CA LEU A 278 -25.03 -0.17 -14.53
C LEU A 278 -23.68 -0.81 -14.22
N THR A 279 -23.43 -1.17 -12.96
CA THR A 279 -22.28 -2.00 -12.58
C THR A 279 -22.73 -3.44 -12.42
N VAL A 280 -22.09 -4.35 -13.13
CA VAL A 280 -22.47 -5.78 -13.17
C VAL A 280 -21.28 -6.70 -12.95
N ARG A 281 -21.56 -7.90 -12.45
CA ARG A 281 -20.69 -9.08 -12.50
C ARG A 281 -21.16 -9.94 -13.69
N ALA A 282 -20.60 -9.72 -14.87
CA ALA A 282 -21.05 -10.47 -16.03
C ALA A 282 -19.90 -10.76 -16.99
N HIS A 283 -20.02 -11.86 -17.71
CA HIS A 283 -19.18 -12.10 -18.87
C HIS A 283 -19.53 -11.10 -19.97
N HIS A 284 -18.49 -10.47 -20.52
CA HIS A 284 -18.56 -9.43 -21.55
C HIS A 284 -19.54 -9.77 -22.69
N ASP A 285 -19.46 -10.98 -23.23
CA ASP A 285 -20.26 -11.39 -24.40
C ASP A 285 -21.76 -11.49 -24.09
N ALA A 286 -22.12 -11.97 -22.90
CA ALA A 286 -23.52 -12.14 -22.53
C ALA A 286 -24.24 -10.78 -22.41
N LEU A 287 -23.58 -9.80 -21.83
CA LEU A 287 -24.16 -8.46 -21.66
C LEU A 287 -24.29 -7.71 -23.00
N LEU A 288 -23.31 -7.82 -23.88
CA LEU A 288 -23.40 -7.25 -25.24
C LEU A 288 -24.58 -7.84 -26.01
N GLN A 289 -24.77 -9.18 -25.95
CA GLN A 289 -25.90 -9.82 -26.61
C GLN A 289 -27.25 -9.34 -26.03
N ARG A 290 -27.36 -9.16 -24.71
CA ARG A 290 -28.57 -8.64 -24.07
C ARG A 290 -28.82 -7.19 -24.43
N ALA A 291 -27.80 -6.35 -24.45
CA ALA A 291 -27.90 -4.95 -24.88
C ALA A 291 -28.41 -4.82 -26.34
N LEU A 292 -27.87 -5.63 -27.25
CA LEU A 292 -28.33 -5.70 -28.63
C LEU A 292 -29.80 -6.15 -28.73
N LYS A 293 -30.23 -7.17 -27.98
CA LYS A 293 -31.61 -7.64 -27.96
C LYS A 293 -32.58 -6.62 -27.37
N ALA A 294 -32.13 -5.87 -26.37
CA ALA A 294 -32.91 -4.81 -25.73
C ALA A 294 -32.92 -3.50 -26.52
N ASN A 295 -32.21 -3.46 -27.66
CA ASN A 295 -32.04 -2.25 -28.49
C ASN A 295 -31.51 -1.04 -27.70
N VAL A 296 -30.57 -1.29 -26.76
CA VAL A 296 -29.97 -0.29 -25.90
C VAL A 296 -28.69 0.23 -26.52
N VAL A 297 -28.54 1.54 -26.55
CA VAL A 297 -27.31 2.19 -27.03
C VAL A 297 -26.32 2.31 -25.88
N LEU A 298 -25.21 1.59 -25.98
CA LEU A 298 -24.12 1.64 -25.02
C LEU A 298 -23.17 2.81 -25.39
N LYS A 299 -22.86 3.65 -24.40
CA LYS A 299 -21.89 4.75 -24.52
C LYS A 299 -20.49 4.34 -24.08
N SER A 300 -20.41 3.62 -22.98
CA SER A 300 -19.12 3.19 -22.44
C SER A 300 -19.21 1.79 -21.83
N TRP A 301 -18.06 1.16 -21.81
CA TRP A 301 -17.82 -0.11 -21.16
C TRP A 301 -16.43 -0.11 -20.57
N ALA A 302 -16.33 -0.21 -19.24
CA ALA A 302 -15.05 -0.20 -18.55
C ALA A 302 -15.03 -1.21 -17.40
N PRO A 303 -13.91 -1.90 -17.16
CA PRO A 303 -13.75 -2.69 -15.94
C PRO A 303 -13.79 -1.77 -14.72
N VAL A 304 -14.51 -2.19 -13.68
CA VAL A 304 -14.57 -1.48 -12.39
C VAL A 304 -13.77 -2.24 -11.37
N ARG A 305 -12.88 -1.52 -10.72
CA ARG A 305 -12.15 -2.05 -9.57
C ARG A 305 -12.92 -1.79 -8.29
N PRO A 306 -13.04 -2.80 -7.43
CA PRO A 306 -13.69 -2.63 -6.14
C PRO A 306 -12.89 -1.65 -5.26
N ASN A 307 -13.62 -0.81 -4.53
CA ASN A 307 -13.03 0.12 -3.57
C ASN A 307 -12.71 -0.58 -2.24
N LEU A 308 -12.03 0.13 -1.33
CA LEU A 308 -11.61 -0.45 -0.04
C LEU A 308 -12.79 -0.92 0.82
N VAL A 309 -13.93 -0.21 0.79
CA VAL A 309 -15.13 -0.59 1.55
C VAL A 309 -15.65 -1.95 1.06
N GLU A 310 -15.74 -2.13 -0.26
CA GLU A 310 -16.17 -3.40 -0.86
C GLU A 310 -15.22 -4.56 -0.52
N TRP A 311 -13.91 -4.32 -0.52
CA TRP A 311 -12.92 -5.32 -0.09
C TRP A 311 -13.13 -5.73 1.36
N LEU A 312 -13.34 -4.75 2.25
CA LEU A 312 -13.57 -5.01 3.67
C LEU A 312 -14.89 -5.71 3.92
N CYS A 313 -15.99 -5.27 3.27
CA CYS A 313 -17.29 -5.95 3.36
C CYS A 313 -17.18 -7.42 2.92
N ALA A 314 -16.53 -7.69 1.80
CA ALA A 314 -16.36 -9.04 1.29
C ALA A 314 -15.51 -9.92 2.22
N ALA A 315 -14.45 -9.35 2.81
CA ALA A 315 -13.54 -10.11 3.67
C ALA A 315 -14.05 -10.28 5.11
N THR A 316 -14.87 -9.35 5.63
CA THR A 316 -15.34 -9.37 7.03
C THR A 316 -16.79 -9.80 7.19
N GLY A 317 -17.60 -9.72 6.12
CA GLY A 317 -19.05 -9.90 6.18
C GLY A 317 -19.80 -8.71 6.80
N MET A 318 -19.12 -7.59 7.08
CA MET A 318 -19.73 -6.38 7.64
C MET A 318 -20.56 -5.65 6.57
N SER A 319 -21.57 -4.87 7.01
CA SER A 319 -22.31 -4.00 6.11
C SER A 319 -21.46 -2.84 5.59
N ALA A 320 -21.83 -2.28 4.43
CA ALA A 320 -21.13 -1.13 3.87
C ALA A 320 -21.24 0.12 4.77
N GLU A 321 -22.36 0.25 5.51
CA GLU A 321 -22.55 1.33 6.48
C GLU A 321 -21.58 1.21 7.65
N ASP A 322 -21.47 0.01 8.26
CA ASP A 322 -20.57 -0.23 9.39
C ASP A 322 -19.11 0.00 8.99
N VAL A 323 -18.70 -0.52 7.84
CA VAL A 323 -17.33 -0.32 7.32
C VAL A 323 -17.08 1.15 7.00
N SER A 324 -18.03 1.85 6.38
CA SER A 324 -17.87 3.27 6.06
C SER A 324 -17.76 4.13 7.30
N LEU A 325 -18.57 3.88 8.32
CA LEU A 325 -18.49 4.56 9.62
C LEU A 325 -17.12 4.32 10.29
N GLU A 326 -16.60 3.11 10.22
CA GLU A 326 -15.28 2.79 10.77
C GLU A 326 -14.15 3.50 10.00
N VAL A 327 -14.20 3.50 8.67
CA VAL A 327 -13.21 4.19 7.84
C VAL A 327 -13.22 5.70 8.11
N VAL A 328 -14.40 6.32 8.20
CA VAL A 328 -14.54 7.75 8.49
C VAL A 328 -14.08 8.07 9.92
N SER A 329 -14.50 7.28 10.91
CA SER A 329 -14.10 7.50 12.30
C SER A 329 -12.59 7.33 12.51
N SER A 330 -11.98 6.37 11.84
CA SER A 330 -10.52 6.19 11.87
C SER A 330 -9.74 7.32 11.21
N ALA A 331 -10.32 7.98 10.21
CA ALA A 331 -9.73 9.16 9.56
C ALA A 331 -9.86 10.43 10.40
N MET A 332 -10.86 10.51 11.26
CA MET A 332 -11.13 11.69 12.13
C MET A 332 -10.39 11.65 13.47
N LEU A 333 -9.87 10.51 13.89
CA LEU A 333 -9.04 10.44 15.09
C LEU A 333 -7.72 11.18 14.82
N PRO A 334 -7.41 12.29 15.55
CA PRO A 334 -6.11 12.92 15.44
C PRO A 334 -5.07 11.88 15.82
N MET A 335 -4.03 11.73 15.00
CA MET A 335 -2.82 11.02 15.40
C MET A 335 -2.31 11.69 16.68
N GLN A 336 -2.65 11.12 17.83
CA GLN A 336 -2.01 11.53 19.07
C GLN A 336 -0.52 11.32 18.85
N ALA A 337 0.18 12.42 18.74
CA ALA A 337 1.62 12.50 18.65
C ALA A 337 2.21 11.49 19.64
N ALA A 338 2.99 10.56 19.14
CA ALA A 338 3.94 9.84 19.97
C ALA A 338 4.77 10.92 20.64
N GLY A 339 4.54 11.14 21.93
CA GLY A 339 5.16 12.20 22.67
C GLY A 339 6.68 12.09 22.52
N VAL A 340 7.25 13.08 21.88
CA VAL A 340 8.61 13.49 22.13
C VAL A 340 8.52 14.18 23.49
N GLY A 341 9.01 13.49 24.52
CA GLY A 341 9.24 14.12 25.82
C GLY A 341 10.21 15.27 25.61
N GLU A 342 9.72 16.48 25.82
CA GLU A 342 10.56 17.59 26.25
C GLU A 342 10.98 17.23 27.68
N ASP A 343 12.20 16.76 27.83
CA ASP A 343 12.91 16.82 29.10
C ASP A 343 13.90 17.98 29.01
N GLU A 344 13.72 18.93 29.94
CA GLU A 344 14.62 20.03 30.27
C GLU A 344 16.05 19.57 30.68
#